data_907a945be434ec7a1bddfca82df9706a
#
_entry.id   907a945be434ec7a1bddfca82df9706a
#
_cell.length_a   1.000
_cell.length_b   1.000
_cell.length_c   1.000
_cell.angle_alpha   90.00
_cell.angle_beta   90.00
_cell.angle_gamma   90.00
#
_symmetry.space_group_name_H-M   'P 1'
#
loop_
_entity.id
_entity.type
_entity.pdbx_description
1 polymer ?
#
loop_
_entity_poly.entity_id
_entity_poly.type
_entity_poly.pdbx_seq_one_letter_code
_entity_poly.pdbx_strand_id
1 'polypeptide(L)'
;MLEIAEGRSLADELKRLRDVEGVTFAALANQTGISRSAISQAANQGLHLKPEQEAKLWSAINEIKGAEARLDTDQPSAPVRFKQSVELYETREYKEAMGWCAYVYKKRKMGVLIGYPGSGKTTVLRNFCQTQPGVLYVEAWPQMRLGDLLETIAQGLGISIKGNNYKKTQALIDGLRGREDLMIVLDEAEHLAKDNVDKLEVLRKIWDNTGTPVILCGTEQLAAMITRGPRRENLAQLYRRKMEIKLKGVSPAEARNMLRSYNVAADAADDLAAIAGDVKHGGMGTFVEILDLCLEAAEGGVITRAILASARKYKLMY
;
A
#
# COMPACT_ATOMS: atom_id res chain seq x y z
N MET A 1 9.63 32.48 30.17
CA MET A 1 8.17 32.56 30.30
C MET A 1 7.61 31.37 29.56
N LEU A 2 7.14 30.36 30.30
CA LEU A 2 6.53 29.14 29.74
C LEU A 2 5.11 29.48 29.33
N GLU A 3 4.79 29.36 28.04
CA GLU A 3 3.43 29.45 27.54
C GLU A 3 2.58 28.34 28.20
N ILE A 4 1.66 28.77 29.01
CA ILE A 4 0.62 27.92 29.61
C ILE A 4 -0.36 27.62 28.49
N ALA A 5 -0.35 26.36 27.99
CA ALA A 5 -1.32 25.88 27.03
C ALA A 5 -2.73 25.95 27.63
N GLU A 6 -3.59 26.59 26.87
CA GLU A 6 -5.00 26.89 27.07
C GLU A 6 -5.80 25.97 28.00
N GLY A 7 -6.18 26.44 29.20
CA GLY A 7 -7.50 26.27 29.78
C GLY A 7 -7.96 24.92 30.33
N ARG A 8 -7.15 23.87 30.34
CA ARG A 8 -7.58 22.56 30.85
C ARG A 8 -7.07 22.30 32.26
N SER A 9 -7.95 21.75 33.12
CA SER A 9 -7.54 21.38 34.48
C SER A 9 -6.60 20.16 34.44
N LEU A 10 -5.70 20.03 35.47
CA LEU A 10 -4.84 18.85 35.60
C LEU A 10 -5.65 17.54 35.62
N ALA A 11 -6.85 17.57 36.25
CA ALA A 11 -7.73 16.41 36.31
C ALA A 11 -8.23 15.97 34.93
N ASP A 12 -8.58 16.91 34.04
CA ASP A 12 -9.05 16.62 32.68
C ASP A 12 -7.93 16.05 31.83
N GLU A 13 -6.71 16.54 31.99
CA GLU A 13 -5.56 16.08 31.25
C GLU A 13 -5.11 14.68 31.69
N LEU A 14 -5.15 14.36 32.98
CA LEU A 14 -4.88 13.02 33.50
C LEU A 14 -5.92 11.99 33.02
N LYS A 15 -7.20 12.37 32.92
CA LYS A 15 -8.24 11.49 32.36
C LYS A 15 -7.99 11.24 30.87
N ARG A 16 -7.67 12.28 30.13
CA ARG A 16 -7.39 12.18 28.71
C ARG A 16 -6.21 11.25 28.42
N LEU A 17 -5.09 11.42 29.14
CA LEU A 17 -3.93 10.55 29.03
C LEU A 17 -4.26 9.08 29.25
N ARG A 18 -5.12 8.80 30.25
CA ARG A 18 -5.55 7.42 30.53
C ARG A 18 -6.50 6.88 29.46
N ASP A 19 -7.51 7.63 29.08
CA ASP A 19 -8.66 7.15 28.29
C ASP A 19 -8.39 7.18 26.77
N VAL A 20 -7.57 8.12 26.31
CA VAL A 20 -7.25 8.32 24.89
C VAL A 20 -5.85 7.79 24.55
N GLU A 21 -4.86 8.09 25.38
CA GLU A 21 -3.43 7.79 25.12
C GLU A 21 -2.97 6.50 25.81
N GLY A 22 -3.83 5.84 26.61
CA GLY A 22 -3.54 4.55 27.25
C GLY A 22 -2.50 4.60 28.36
N VAL A 23 -2.09 5.80 28.81
CA VAL A 23 -1.10 5.98 29.86
C VAL A 23 -1.68 5.62 31.22
N THR A 24 -1.12 4.60 31.87
CA THR A 24 -1.62 4.17 33.18
C THR A 24 -1.14 5.09 34.31
N PHE A 25 -1.99 5.31 35.32
CA PHE A 25 -1.59 6.06 36.54
C PHE A 25 -0.42 5.39 37.30
N ALA A 26 -0.17 4.09 37.06
CA ALA A 26 0.99 3.40 37.60
C ALA A 26 2.29 3.84 36.91
N ALA A 27 2.25 4.07 35.59
CA ALA A 27 3.39 4.58 34.83
C ALA A 27 3.75 6.01 35.29
N LEU A 28 2.75 6.90 35.42
CA LEU A 28 2.94 8.26 35.94
C LEU A 28 3.45 8.26 37.38
N ALA A 29 3.00 7.34 38.22
CA ALA A 29 3.48 7.19 39.59
C ALA A 29 4.97 6.82 39.63
N ASN A 30 5.40 5.89 38.79
CA ASN A 30 6.80 5.46 38.67
C ASN A 30 7.71 6.59 38.17
N GLN A 31 7.24 7.39 37.22
CA GLN A 31 8.01 8.51 36.64
C GLN A 31 8.11 9.72 37.57
N THR A 32 7.04 10.05 38.29
CA THR A 32 6.96 11.26 39.10
C THR A 32 7.27 11.05 40.59
N GLY A 33 7.28 9.78 41.03
CA GLY A 33 7.40 9.44 42.46
C GLY A 33 6.16 9.76 43.31
N ILE A 34 5.03 10.08 42.66
CA ILE A 34 3.75 10.37 43.34
C ILE A 34 2.95 9.09 43.43
N SER A 35 2.31 8.81 44.56
CA SER A 35 1.53 7.56 44.72
C SER A 35 0.38 7.47 43.68
N ARG A 36 0.18 6.28 43.14
CA ARG A 36 -0.91 5.99 42.20
C ARG A 36 -2.28 6.42 42.72
N SER A 37 -2.52 6.27 44.04
CA SER A 37 -3.77 6.67 44.70
C SER A 37 -3.95 8.19 44.66
N ALA A 38 -2.90 8.97 44.90
CA ALA A 38 -2.98 10.44 44.83
C ALA A 38 -3.25 10.94 43.40
N ILE A 39 -2.61 10.34 42.37
CA ILE A 39 -2.86 10.67 40.97
C ILE A 39 -4.31 10.31 40.58
N SER A 40 -4.79 9.14 41.00
CA SER A 40 -6.18 8.71 40.75
C SER A 40 -7.21 9.60 41.43
N GLN A 41 -6.95 10.06 42.65
CA GLN A 41 -7.83 10.99 43.37
C GLN A 41 -7.81 12.40 42.76
N ALA A 42 -6.65 12.86 42.32
CA ALA A 42 -6.56 14.14 41.59
C ALA A 42 -7.33 14.07 40.27
N ALA A 43 -7.24 12.99 39.52
CA ALA A 43 -7.96 12.81 38.26
C ALA A 43 -9.49 12.68 38.44
N ASN A 44 -9.95 11.87 39.44
CA ASN A 44 -11.34 11.45 39.52
C ASN A 44 -12.17 12.21 40.59
N GLN A 45 -11.51 12.73 41.62
CA GLN A 45 -12.16 13.35 42.80
C GLN A 45 -11.74 14.81 42.99
N GLY A 46 -10.95 15.39 42.10
CA GLY A 46 -10.51 16.77 42.17
C GLY A 46 -9.59 17.07 43.39
N LEU A 47 -8.84 16.05 43.87
CA LEU A 47 -7.90 16.25 44.98
C LEU A 47 -6.82 17.26 44.54
N HIS A 48 -6.69 18.35 45.31
CA HIS A 48 -5.58 19.29 45.11
C HIS A 48 -4.27 18.68 45.62
N LEU A 49 -3.33 18.50 44.72
CA LEU A 49 -1.98 18.08 45.05
C LEU A 49 -1.13 19.25 45.55
N LYS A 50 -0.01 18.98 46.21
CA LYS A 50 0.93 20.02 46.56
C LYS A 50 1.50 20.66 45.28
N PRO A 51 1.79 21.97 45.23
CA PRO A 51 2.28 22.68 44.04
C PRO A 51 3.50 21.99 43.38
N GLU A 52 4.39 21.43 44.21
CA GLU A 52 5.57 20.66 43.71
C GLU A 52 5.17 19.34 43.01
N GLN A 53 4.10 18.70 43.44
CA GLN A 53 3.59 17.47 42.86
C GLN A 53 2.84 17.75 41.56
N GLU A 54 2.08 18.84 41.51
CA GLU A 54 1.42 19.28 40.28
C GLU A 54 2.44 19.64 39.20
N ALA A 55 3.51 20.37 39.57
CA ALA A 55 4.60 20.72 38.67
C ALA A 55 5.30 19.46 38.08
N LYS A 56 5.55 18.45 38.92
CA LYS A 56 6.13 17.17 38.45
C LYS A 56 5.22 16.42 37.49
N LEU A 57 3.92 16.41 37.75
CA LEU A 57 2.94 15.79 36.84
C LEU A 57 2.85 16.53 35.52
N TRP A 58 2.80 17.86 35.54
CA TRP A 58 2.82 18.65 34.30
C TRP A 58 4.11 18.44 33.49
N SER A 59 5.27 18.33 34.14
CA SER A 59 6.52 18.00 33.46
C SER A 59 6.46 16.63 32.78
N ALA A 60 5.99 15.60 33.50
CA ALA A 60 5.85 14.26 32.94
C ALA A 60 4.82 14.21 31.80
N ILE A 61 3.71 14.93 31.91
CA ILE A 61 2.71 15.05 30.84
C ILE A 61 3.31 15.70 29.60
N ASN A 62 4.09 16.77 29.79
CA ASN A 62 4.72 17.48 28.67
C ASN A 62 5.85 16.64 28.03
N GLU A 63 6.56 15.82 28.79
CA GLU A 63 7.53 14.87 28.26
C GLU A 63 6.85 13.78 27.40
N ILE A 64 5.71 13.25 27.86
CA ILE A 64 4.93 12.27 27.09
C ILE A 64 4.41 12.90 25.79
N LYS A 65 3.83 14.09 25.85
CA LYS A 65 3.37 14.84 24.67
C LYS A 65 4.51 15.22 23.73
N GLY A 66 5.66 15.61 24.30
CA GLY A 66 6.86 15.91 23.52
C GLY A 66 7.50 14.66 22.89
N ALA A 67 7.33 13.49 23.51
CA ALA A 67 7.74 12.22 22.94
C ALA A 67 6.79 11.78 21.82
N GLU A 68 5.47 11.99 21.98
CA GLU A 68 4.46 11.74 20.93
C GLU A 68 4.64 12.70 19.75
N ALA A 69 4.90 13.99 20.00
CA ALA A 69 5.23 14.93 18.93
C ALA A 69 6.55 14.57 18.21
N ARG A 70 7.48 13.87 18.88
CA ARG A 70 8.70 13.31 18.26
C ARG A 70 8.42 11.97 17.57
N LEU A 71 7.48 11.17 18.06
CA LEU A 71 7.01 9.93 17.42
C LEU A 71 6.12 10.21 16.21
N ASP A 72 5.37 11.34 16.20
CA ASP A 72 4.68 11.82 15.00
C ASP A 72 5.64 12.37 13.93
N THR A 73 6.86 12.78 14.32
CA THR A 73 7.96 13.08 13.36
C THR A 73 8.76 11.83 12.99
N ASP A 74 8.66 10.74 13.79
CA ASP A 74 9.15 9.40 13.51
C ASP A 74 8.01 8.41 13.14
N GLN A 75 6.92 8.86 12.57
CA GLN A 75 6.20 7.99 11.65
C GLN A 75 7.27 7.44 10.71
N PRO A 76 7.33 6.08 10.49
CA PRO A 76 8.21 5.55 9.46
C PRO A 76 7.89 6.38 8.24
N SER A 77 8.80 7.27 7.90
CA SER A 77 8.67 8.21 6.79
C SER A 77 8.13 7.37 5.67
N ALA A 78 6.92 7.68 5.22
CA ALA A 78 6.32 7.03 4.06
C ALA A 78 7.46 6.84 3.11
N PRO A 79 7.80 5.58 2.73
CA PRO A 79 9.09 5.22 2.16
C PRO A 79 9.52 6.36 1.28
N VAL A 80 10.71 6.95 1.55
CA VAL A 80 11.13 8.19 0.88
C VAL A 80 10.94 7.91 -0.58
N ARG A 81 9.80 8.31 -1.11
CA ARG A 81 9.55 8.23 -2.53
C ARG A 81 10.47 9.29 -3.07
N PHE A 82 11.67 8.87 -3.46
CA PHE A 82 12.49 9.68 -4.35
C PHE A 82 11.52 10.16 -5.40
N LYS A 83 11.35 11.48 -5.49
CA LYS A 83 10.45 12.08 -6.45
C LYS A 83 11.01 11.63 -7.80
N GLN A 84 10.38 10.61 -8.40
CA GLN A 84 10.82 10.14 -9.71
C GLN A 84 10.76 11.34 -10.63
N SER A 85 11.87 11.72 -11.22
CA SER A 85 11.94 12.79 -12.19
C SER A 85 11.32 12.36 -13.53
N VAL A 86 11.08 11.06 -13.69
CA VAL A 86 10.42 10.48 -14.87
C VAL A 86 8.90 10.56 -14.70
N GLU A 87 8.26 11.34 -15.56
CA GLU A 87 6.80 11.46 -15.60
C GLU A 87 6.14 10.18 -16.10
N LEU A 88 4.91 9.92 -15.61
CA LEU A 88 4.12 8.80 -16.09
C LEU A 88 3.81 8.99 -17.58
N TYR A 89 4.27 8.06 -18.39
CA TYR A 89 3.91 7.99 -19.80
C TYR A 89 2.81 6.95 -20.02
N GLU A 90 1.68 7.39 -20.55
CA GLU A 90 0.54 6.53 -20.85
C GLU A 90 0.79 5.68 -22.08
N THR A 91 1.47 4.56 -21.92
CA THR A 91 1.69 3.59 -23.00
C THR A 91 0.36 3.01 -23.51
N ARG A 92 0.39 2.39 -24.68
CA ARG A 92 -0.78 1.66 -25.20
C ARG A 92 -1.25 0.58 -24.22
N GLU A 93 -0.33 -0.22 -23.69
CA GLU A 93 -0.67 -1.26 -22.70
C GLU A 93 -1.24 -0.66 -21.41
N TYR A 94 -0.71 0.49 -20.95
CA TYR A 94 -1.27 1.19 -19.81
C TYR A 94 -2.74 1.56 -20.05
N LYS A 95 -3.05 2.17 -21.20
CA LYS A 95 -4.43 2.56 -21.58
C LYS A 95 -5.35 1.34 -21.70
N GLU A 96 -4.89 0.28 -22.33
CA GLU A 96 -5.63 -0.98 -22.46
C GLU A 96 -5.91 -1.59 -21.07
N ALA A 97 -4.93 -1.60 -20.17
CA ALA A 97 -5.09 -2.14 -18.82
C ALA A 97 -6.04 -1.27 -17.96
N MET A 98 -5.94 0.07 -18.03
CA MET A 98 -6.88 0.97 -17.36
C MET A 98 -8.32 0.77 -17.87
N GLY A 99 -8.51 0.66 -19.17
CA GLY A 99 -9.81 0.36 -19.77
C GLY A 99 -10.36 -1.01 -19.35
N TRP A 100 -9.48 -2.01 -19.25
CA TRP A 100 -9.83 -3.34 -18.75
C TRP A 100 -10.22 -3.32 -17.27
N CYS A 101 -9.50 -2.61 -16.40
CA CYS A 101 -9.87 -2.43 -14.99
C CYS A 101 -11.26 -1.79 -14.87
N ALA A 102 -11.53 -0.73 -15.64
CA ALA A 102 -12.83 -0.08 -15.69
C ALA A 102 -13.94 -1.02 -16.18
N TYR A 103 -13.66 -1.89 -17.15
CA TYR A 103 -14.60 -2.88 -17.63
C TYR A 103 -14.89 -3.95 -16.57
N VAL A 104 -13.87 -4.48 -15.88
CA VAL A 104 -14.04 -5.44 -14.77
C VAL A 104 -14.90 -4.83 -13.66
N TYR A 105 -14.63 -3.57 -13.30
CA TYR A 105 -15.43 -2.81 -12.33
C TYR A 105 -16.90 -2.69 -12.77
N LYS A 106 -17.14 -2.14 -13.96
CA LYS A 106 -18.51 -1.90 -14.50
C LYS A 106 -19.31 -3.19 -14.67
N LYS A 107 -18.68 -4.28 -15.08
CA LYS A 107 -19.33 -5.59 -15.31
C LYS A 107 -19.36 -6.48 -14.07
N ARG A 108 -18.87 -5.98 -12.94
CA ARG A 108 -18.82 -6.68 -11.65
C ARG A 108 -18.22 -8.09 -11.78
N LYS A 109 -17.10 -8.17 -12.48
CA LYS A 109 -16.42 -9.43 -12.77
C LYS A 109 -15.24 -9.68 -11.83
N MET A 110 -14.74 -10.91 -11.85
CA MET A 110 -13.45 -11.25 -11.30
C MET A 110 -12.41 -11.17 -12.43
N GLY A 111 -11.36 -10.38 -12.20
CA GLY A 111 -10.28 -10.12 -13.15
C GLY A 111 -8.94 -10.68 -12.68
N VAL A 112 -8.08 -11.05 -13.64
CA VAL A 112 -6.69 -11.44 -13.38
C VAL A 112 -5.79 -10.66 -14.31
N LEU A 113 -4.91 -9.84 -13.73
CA LEU A 113 -3.92 -9.03 -14.44
C LEU A 113 -2.55 -9.69 -14.26
N ILE A 114 -1.96 -10.13 -15.34
CA ILE A 114 -0.66 -10.82 -15.35
C ILE A 114 0.37 -9.97 -16.08
N GLY A 115 1.60 -10.00 -15.61
CA GLY A 115 2.73 -9.38 -16.29
C GLY A 115 4.05 -9.67 -15.59
N TYR A 116 5.13 -9.47 -16.30
CA TYR A 116 6.47 -9.63 -15.74
C TYR A 116 6.78 -8.58 -14.66
N PRO A 117 7.75 -8.83 -13.75
CA PRO A 117 8.28 -7.79 -12.87
C PRO A 117 8.70 -6.56 -13.68
N GLY A 118 8.32 -5.37 -13.23
CA GLY A 118 8.62 -4.13 -13.97
C GLY A 118 7.73 -3.83 -15.18
N SER A 119 6.69 -4.61 -15.47
CA SER A 119 5.75 -4.35 -16.57
C SER A 119 4.73 -3.22 -16.30
N GLY A 120 4.79 -2.56 -15.14
CA GLY A 120 3.88 -1.45 -14.81
C GLY A 120 2.55 -1.84 -14.17
N LYS A 121 2.34 -3.11 -13.79
CA LYS A 121 1.10 -3.59 -13.14
C LYS A 121 0.65 -2.73 -11.97
N THR A 122 1.55 -2.57 -10.99
CA THR A 122 1.31 -1.79 -9.78
C THR A 122 0.96 -0.33 -10.10
N THR A 123 1.62 0.26 -11.10
CA THR A 123 1.34 1.62 -11.56
C THR A 123 -0.08 1.75 -12.12
N VAL A 124 -0.49 0.81 -12.98
CA VAL A 124 -1.87 0.75 -13.51
C VAL A 124 -2.87 0.65 -12.38
N LEU A 125 -2.68 -0.29 -11.46
CA LEU A 125 -3.63 -0.55 -10.37
C LEU A 125 -3.74 0.63 -9.41
N ARG A 126 -2.62 1.22 -8.98
CA ARG A 126 -2.62 2.37 -8.09
C ARG A 126 -3.30 3.58 -8.72
N ASN A 127 -3.01 3.86 -9.99
CA ASN A 127 -3.66 4.96 -10.70
C ASN A 127 -5.15 4.69 -10.90
N PHE A 128 -5.55 3.46 -11.21
CA PHE A 128 -6.96 3.10 -11.30
C PHE A 128 -7.67 3.32 -9.96
N CYS A 129 -7.10 2.87 -8.85
CA CYS A 129 -7.66 3.06 -7.52
C CYS A 129 -7.78 4.54 -7.11
N GLN A 130 -6.84 5.40 -7.56
CA GLN A 130 -6.90 6.85 -7.31
C GLN A 130 -8.01 7.55 -8.13
N THR A 131 -8.33 7.02 -9.31
CA THR A 131 -9.34 7.63 -10.19
C THR A 131 -10.76 7.13 -9.93
N GLN A 132 -10.92 6.01 -9.23
CA GLN A 132 -12.22 5.39 -8.96
C GLN A 132 -12.51 5.32 -7.46
N PRO A 133 -13.43 6.15 -6.94
CA PRO A 133 -13.87 6.05 -5.56
C PRO A 133 -14.43 4.65 -5.26
N GLY A 134 -14.21 4.15 -4.05
CA GLY A 134 -14.70 2.83 -3.62
C GLY A 134 -13.82 1.63 -4.06
N VAL A 135 -12.72 1.87 -4.77
CA VAL A 135 -11.77 0.81 -5.11
C VAL A 135 -10.69 0.69 -4.03
N LEU A 136 -10.68 -0.45 -3.34
CA LEU A 136 -9.69 -0.78 -2.33
C LEU A 136 -8.48 -1.46 -2.97
N TYR A 137 -7.29 -0.86 -2.80
CA TYR A 137 -6.02 -1.48 -3.15
C TYR A 137 -5.40 -2.18 -1.95
N VAL A 138 -5.07 -3.45 -2.10
CA VAL A 138 -4.37 -4.28 -1.10
C VAL A 138 -3.17 -4.92 -1.77
N GLU A 139 -1.99 -4.77 -1.17
CA GLU A 139 -0.78 -5.47 -1.56
C GLU A 139 -0.63 -6.72 -0.70
N ALA A 140 -0.55 -7.89 -1.31
CA ALA A 140 -0.36 -9.14 -0.60
C ALA A 140 1.12 -9.36 -0.28
N TRP A 141 1.41 -9.93 0.89
CA TRP A 141 2.78 -10.25 1.33
C TRP A 141 2.97 -11.75 1.59
N PRO A 142 4.21 -12.26 1.57
CA PRO A 142 4.49 -13.71 1.57
C PRO A 142 3.89 -14.52 2.71
N GLN A 143 3.66 -13.92 3.86
CA GLN A 143 3.16 -14.61 5.07
C GLN A 143 1.72 -14.23 5.43
N MET A 144 1.02 -13.51 4.55
CA MET A 144 -0.35 -13.07 4.77
C MET A 144 -1.30 -14.25 5.00
N ARG A 145 -1.85 -14.35 6.19
CA ARG A 145 -2.84 -15.40 6.53
C ARG A 145 -4.23 -14.98 6.06
N LEU A 146 -5.15 -15.95 5.98
CA LEU A 146 -6.54 -15.66 5.61
C LEU A 146 -7.20 -14.63 6.55
N GLY A 147 -6.91 -14.71 7.85
CA GLY A 147 -7.42 -13.74 8.83
C GLY A 147 -6.95 -12.33 8.52
N ASP A 148 -5.66 -12.17 8.24
CA ASP A 148 -5.03 -10.88 7.93
C ASP A 148 -5.62 -10.28 6.65
N LEU A 149 -5.81 -11.10 5.60
CA LEU A 149 -6.43 -10.68 4.35
C LEU A 149 -7.86 -10.15 4.58
N LEU A 150 -8.69 -10.90 5.33
CA LEU A 150 -10.06 -10.49 5.62
C LEU A 150 -10.11 -9.21 6.46
N GLU A 151 -9.22 -9.06 7.44
CA GLU A 151 -9.12 -7.86 8.27
C GLU A 151 -8.66 -6.65 7.47
N THR A 152 -7.65 -6.81 6.61
CA THR A 152 -7.15 -5.74 5.74
C THR A 152 -8.26 -5.25 4.79
N ILE A 153 -8.99 -6.17 4.16
CA ILE A 153 -10.12 -5.81 3.28
C ILE A 153 -11.22 -5.10 4.09
N ALA A 154 -11.60 -5.65 5.23
CA ALA A 154 -12.67 -5.09 6.04
C ALA A 154 -12.34 -3.69 6.57
N GLN A 155 -11.10 -3.49 7.05
CA GLN A 155 -10.61 -2.20 7.51
C GLN A 155 -10.62 -1.16 6.39
N GLY A 156 -10.12 -1.52 5.21
CA GLY A 156 -10.09 -0.62 4.06
C GLY A 156 -11.48 -0.23 3.54
N LEU A 157 -12.48 -1.08 3.75
CA LEU A 157 -13.87 -0.83 3.35
C LEU A 157 -14.78 -0.31 4.47
N GLY A 158 -14.22 -0.10 5.68
CA GLY A 158 -14.97 0.36 6.85
C GLY A 158 -15.99 -0.66 7.36
N ILE A 159 -15.73 -1.98 7.18
CA ILE A 159 -16.61 -3.08 7.61
C ILE A 159 -16.08 -3.68 8.91
N SER A 160 -16.92 -3.74 9.95
CA SER A 160 -16.53 -4.37 11.22
C SER A 160 -16.65 -5.89 11.13
N ILE A 161 -15.56 -6.61 11.38
CA ILE A 161 -15.53 -8.08 11.40
C ILE A 161 -14.92 -8.59 12.71
N LYS A 162 -15.45 -9.70 13.24
CA LYS A 162 -14.96 -10.33 14.48
C LYS A 162 -15.10 -11.84 14.43
N GLY A 163 -14.33 -12.54 15.26
CA GLY A 163 -14.40 -13.99 15.44
C GLY A 163 -13.45 -14.78 14.54
N ASN A 164 -13.79 -16.04 14.27
CA ASN A 164 -12.98 -16.90 13.41
C ASN A 164 -13.14 -16.55 11.92
N ASN A 165 -12.31 -17.13 11.06
CA ASN A 165 -12.29 -16.82 9.62
C ASN A 165 -13.65 -17.03 8.94
N TYR A 166 -14.43 -18.02 9.38
CA TYR A 166 -15.79 -18.22 8.85
C TYR A 166 -16.70 -17.02 9.18
N LYS A 167 -16.75 -16.61 10.46
CA LYS A 167 -17.56 -15.46 10.89
C LYS A 167 -17.10 -14.17 10.24
N LYS A 168 -15.78 -13.95 10.12
CA LYS A 168 -15.19 -12.80 9.42
C LYS A 168 -15.60 -12.77 7.96
N THR A 169 -15.55 -13.91 7.26
CA THR A 169 -15.98 -14.03 5.86
C THR A 169 -17.47 -13.70 5.71
N GLN A 170 -18.34 -14.22 6.59
CA GLN A 170 -19.78 -13.93 6.54
C GLN A 170 -20.05 -12.44 6.80
N ALA A 171 -19.43 -11.85 7.83
CA ALA A 171 -19.59 -10.43 8.13
C ALA A 171 -19.11 -9.53 6.96
N LEU A 172 -18.02 -9.92 6.29
CA LEU A 172 -17.53 -9.21 5.11
C LEU A 172 -18.51 -9.33 3.94
N ILE A 173 -19.07 -10.53 3.67
CA ILE A 173 -20.10 -10.75 2.66
C ILE A 173 -21.34 -9.90 2.96
N ASP A 174 -21.81 -9.89 4.21
CA ASP A 174 -22.99 -9.11 4.61
C ASP A 174 -22.75 -7.61 4.48
N GLY A 175 -21.56 -7.13 4.85
CA GLY A 175 -21.17 -5.73 4.71
C GLY A 175 -20.96 -5.25 3.26
N LEU A 176 -20.71 -6.17 2.33
CA LEU A 176 -20.55 -5.88 0.91
C LEU A 176 -21.86 -5.98 0.10
N ARG A 177 -22.88 -6.66 0.64
CA ARG A 177 -24.16 -6.81 -0.06
C ARG A 177 -24.81 -5.46 -0.32
N GLY A 178 -25.26 -5.26 -1.55
CA GLY A 178 -25.95 -4.01 -1.97
C GLY A 178 -25.01 -2.82 -2.17
N ARG A 179 -23.71 -2.95 -1.90
CA ARG A 179 -22.74 -1.89 -2.19
C ARG A 179 -22.16 -2.08 -3.59
N GLU A 180 -22.71 -1.34 -4.54
CA GLU A 180 -22.33 -1.44 -5.95
C GLU A 180 -21.11 -0.61 -6.30
N ASP A 181 -20.74 0.30 -5.45
CA ASP A 181 -19.63 1.25 -5.55
C ASP A 181 -18.27 0.67 -5.16
N LEU A 182 -18.22 -0.57 -4.65
CA LEU A 182 -17.00 -1.16 -4.12
C LEU A 182 -16.33 -2.13 -5.09
N MET A 183 -15.00 -2.15 -5.05
CA MET A 183 -14.14 -3.11 -5.73
C MET A 183 -12.91 -3.43 -4.87
N ILE A 184 -12.39 -4.62 -4.99
CA ILE A 184 -11.17 -5.07 -4.31
C ILE A 184 -10.09 -5.35 -5.35
N VAL A 185 -8.94 -4.74 -5.20
CA VAL A 185 -7.76 -4.96 -6.04
C VAL A 185 -6.65 -5.53 -5.16
N LEU A 186 -6.14 -6.70 -5.54
CA LEU A 186 -5.10 -7.44 -4.81
C LEU A 186 -3.86 -7.53 -5.70
N ASP A 187 -2.83 -6.78 -5.32
CA ASP A 187 -1.52 -6.86 -5.99
C ASP A 187 -0.64 -7.92 -5.33
N GLU A 188 0.36 -8.43 -6.06
CA GLU A 188 1.25 -9.53 -5.66
C GLU A 188 0.46 -10.79 -5.20
N ALA A 189 -0.67 -11.07 -5.86
CA ALA A 189 -1.63 -12.09 -5.44
C ALA A 189 -1.08 -13.53 -5.49
N GLU A 190 0.07 -13.80 -6.10
CA GLU A 190 0.80 -15.06 -6.00
C GLU A 190 1.14 -15.42 -4.55
N HIS A 191 1.36 -14.43 -3.67
CA HIS A 191 1.61 -14.67 -2.25
C HIS A 191 0.40 -15.27 -1.53
N LEU A 192 -0.81 -15.04 -2.05
CA LEU A 192 -2.02 -15.63 -1.48
C LEU A 192 -2.17 -17.13 -1.82
N ALA A 193 -1.55 -17.58 -2.91
CA ALA A 193 -1.69 -18.94 -3.42
C ALA A 193 -0.48 -19.85 -3.12
N LYS A 194 0.60 -19.30 -2.54
CA LYS A 194 1.89 -20.00 -2.40
C LYS A 194 1.80 -21.30 -1.61
N ASP A 195 1.06 -21.31 -0.49
CA ASP A 195 0.95 -22.48 0.38
C ASP A 195 -0.31 -23.29 0.14
N ASN A 196 -1.43 -22.59 -0.12
CA ASN A 196 -2.68 -23.19 -0.51
C ASN A 196 -3.58 -22.14 -1.23
N VAL A 197 -4.57 -22.63 -1.97
CA VAL A 197 -5.50 -21.80 -2.76
C VAL A 197 -6.72 -21.32 -1.95
N ASP A 198 -6.82 -21.62 -0.67
CA ASP A 198 -8.02 -21.35 0.15
C ASP A 198 -8.35 -19.85 0.20
N LYS A 199 -7.32 -18.99 0.21
CA LYS A 199 -7.53 -17.53 0.19
C LYS A 199 -8.18 -17.07 -1.12
N LEU A 200 -7.75 -17.61 -2.27
CA LEU A 200 -8.37 -17.32 -3.57
C LEU A 200 -9.80 -17.84 -3.66
N GLU A 201 -10.07 -19.01 -3.07
CA GLU A 201 -11.42 -19.57 -2.98
C GLU A 201 -12.34 -18.71 -2.09
N VAL A 202 -11.83 -18.17 -0.98
CA VAL A 202 -12.61 -17.24 -0.15
C VAL A 202 -12.91 -15.95 -0.90
N LEU A 203 -11.95 -15.38 -1.63
CA LEU A 203 -12.17 -14.20 -2.48
C LEU A 203 -13.23 -14.51 -3.58
N ARG A 204 -13.16 -15.67 -4.22
CA ARG A 204 -14.17 -16.12 -5.17
C ARG A 204 -15.53 -16.23 -4.51
N LYS A 205 -15.63 -16.82 -3.32
CA LYS A 205 -16.88 -16.93 -2.56
C LYS A 205 -17.45 -15.54 -2.22
N ILE A 206 -16.62 -14.59 -1.84
CA ILE A 206 -17.05 -13.20 -1.61
C ILE A 206 -17.65 -12.64 -2.90
N TRP A 207 -16.93 -12.72 -4.03
CA TRP A 207 -17.44 -12.28 -5.33
C TRP A 207 -18.75 -12.97 -5.73
N ASP A 208 -18.84 -14.30 -5.63
CA ASP A 208 -20.04 -15.07 -6.00
C ASP A 208 -21.28 -14.64 -5.17
N ASN A 209 -21.10 -14.28 -3.90
CA ASN A 209 -22.21 -13.93 -2.99
C ASN A 209 -22.59 -12.45 -3.02
N THR A 210 -21.69 -11.56 -3.43
CA THR A 210 -21.90 -10.11 -3.36
C THR A 210 -21.89 -9.44 -4.72
N GLY A 211 -21.28 -10.09 -5.72
CA GLY A 211 -20.97 -9.48 -7.00
C GLY A 211 -19.92 -8.37 -6.90
N THR A 212 -19.25 -8.18 -5.76
CA THR A 212 -18.19 -7.18 -5.62
C THR A 212 -17.03 -7.54 -6.55
N PRO A 213 -16.64 -6.67 -7.50
CA PRO A 213 -15.55 -6.96 -8.41
C PRO A 213 -14.24 -7.20 -7.65
N VAL A 214 -13.44 -8.15 -8.14
CA VAL A 214 -12.13 -8.46 -7.57
C VAL A 214 -11.11 -8.54 -8.70
N ILE A 215 -10.01 -7.80 -8.62
CA ILE A 215 -8.85 -7.99 -9.48
C ILE A 215 -7.74 -8.67 -8.67
N LEU A 216 -7.24 -9.78 -9.19
CA LEU A 216 -6.01 -10.43 -8.75
C LEU A 216 -4.90 -10.02 -9.72
N CYS A 217 -3.84 -9.43 -9.21
CA CYS A 217 -2.69 -9.02 -10.00
C CYS A 217 -1.45 -9.76 -9.54
N GLY A 218 -0.64 -10.22 -10.50
CA GLY A 218 0.58 -10.92 -10.19
C GLY A 218 1.43 -11.26 -11.41
N THR A 219 2.39 -12.15 -11.20
CA THR A 219 3.28 -12.65 -12.24
C THR A 219 2.72 -13.91 -12.92
N GLU A 220 3.48 -14.46 -13.86
CA GLU A 220 3.16 -15.77 -14.46
C GLU A 220 3.03 -16.90 -13.41
N GLN A 221 3.61 -16.70 -12.21
CA GLN A 221 3.43 -17.66 -11.11
C GLN A 221 1.96 -17.72 -10.68
N LEU A 222 1.29 -16.57 -10.55
CA LEU A 222 -0.13 -16.52 -10.23
C LEU A 222 -0.95 -17.25 -11.30
N ALA A 223 -0.68 -16.99 -12.58
CA ALA A 223 -1.36 -17.67 -13.69
C ALA A 223 -1.16 -19.19 -13.62
N ALA A 224 0.07 -19.64 -13.36
CA ALA A 224 0.40 -21.06 -13.23
C ALA A 224 -0.31 -21.70 -12.04
N MET A 225 -0.37 -21.03 -10.88
CA MET A 225 -1.07 -21.52 -9.69
C MET A 225 -2.57 -21.67 -9.93
N ILE A 226 -3.18 -20.73 -10.65
CA ILE A 226 -4.62 -20.81 -10.99
C ILE A 226 -4.90 -21.92 -12.01
N THR A 227 -3.97 -22.17 -12.97
CA THR A 227 -4.22 -23.07 -14.09
C THR A 227 -3.71 -24.49 -13.88
N ARG A 228 -2.59 -24.65 -13.17
CA ARG A 228 -1.82 -25.90 -13.06
C ARG A 228 -1.54 -26.33 -11.62
N GLY A 229 -1.98 -25.55 -10.64
CA GLY A 229 -1.75 -25.84 -9.22
C GLY A 229 -2.36 -27.17 -8.78
N PRO A 230 -1.87 -27.78 -7.69
CA PRO A 230 -2.30 -29.09 -7.20
C PRO A 230 -3.78 -29.16 -6.84
N ARG A 231 -4.45 -28.02 -6.66
CA ARG A 231 -5.90 -27.90 -6.39
C ARG A 231 -6.63 -27.14 -7.52
N ARG A 232 -6.18 -27.31 -8.76
CA ARG A 232 -6.78 -26.67 -9.95
C ARG A 232 -8.29 -26.91 -10.08
N GLU A 233 -8.79 -28.01 -9.55
CA GLU A 233 -10.22 -28.34 -9.59
C GLU A 233 -11.05 -27.36 -8.77
N ASN A 234 -10.53 -26.93 -7.61
CA ASN A 234 -11.16 -25.92 -6.78
C ASN A 234 -11.19 -24.55 -7.48
N LEU A 235 -10.13 -24.21 -8.23
CA LEU A 235 -10.02 -22.97 -8.97
C LEU A 235 -10.56 -23.03 -10.41
N ALA A 236 -11.06 -24.19 -10.86
CA ALA A 236 -11.60 -24.35 -12.23
C ALA A 236 -12.76 -23.40 -12.51
N GLN A 237 -13.59 -23.11 -11.52
CA GLN A 237 -14.70 -22.16 -11.66
C GLN A 237 -14.19 -20.72 -11.77
N LEU A 238 -13.16 -20.36 -11.01
CA LEU A 238 -12.48 -19.07 -11.12
C LEU A 238 -11.85 -18.94 -12.51
N TYR A 239 -11.13 -19.96 -12.96
CA TYR A 239 -10.50 -19.96 -14.28
C TYR A 239 -11.51 -19.77 -15.43
N ARG A 240 -12.67 -20.40 -15.37
CA ARG A 240 -13.70 -20.29 -16.42
C ARG A 240 -14.43 -18.95 -16.45
N ARG A 241 -14.49 -18.23 -15.32
CA ARG A 241 -15.30 -17.01 -15.16
C ARG A 241 -14.46 -15.73 -15.08
N LYS A 242 -13.14 -15.87 -14.88
CA LYS A 242 -12.24 -14.72 -14.80
C LYS A 242 -12.12 -14.02 -16.14
N MET A 243 -11.93 -12.74 -16.09
CA MET A 243 -11.38 -11.97 -17.20
C MET A 243 -9.87 -11.85 -17.04
N GLU A 244 -9.10 -12.04 -18.07
CA GLU A 244 -7.64 -11.98 -18.00
C GLU A 244 -7.10 -10.94 -18.96
N ILE A 245 -6.13 -10.17 -18.49
CA ILE A 245 -5.27 -9.34 -19.31
C ILE A 245 -3.82 -9.62 -18.97
N LYS A 246 -2.97 -9.63 -19.99
CA LYS A 246 -1.55 -9.85 -19.84
C LYS A 246 -0.78 -8.69 -20.40
N LEU A 247 0.05 -8.05 -19.55
CA LEU A 247 1.00 -7.03 -19.97
C LEU A 247 2.23 -7.71 -20.58
N LYS A 248 2.53 -7.36 -21.83
CA LYS A 248 3.62 -7.96 -22.61
C LYS A 248 4.89 -7.12 -22.60
N GLY A 249 4.77 -5.86 -22.14
CA GLY A 249 5.83 -4.87 -22.15
C GLY A 249 5.72 -3.86 -23.29
N VAL A 250 6.49 -2.80 -23.16
CA VAL A 250 6.49 -1.66 -24.09
C VAL A 250 7.38 -1.97 -25.29
N SER A 251 6.93 -1.62 -26.49
CA SER A 251 7.76 -1.78 -27.67
C SER A 251 8.92 -0.75 -27.71
N PRO A 252 10.08 -1.08 -28.31
CA PRO A 252 11.16 -0.10 -28.46
C PRO A 252 10.75 1.17 -29.19
N ALA A 253 9.82 1.09 -30.15
CA ALA A 253 9.29 2.24 -30.85
C ALA A 253 8.49 3.18 -29.94
N GLU A 254 7.70 2.60 -29.05
CA GLU A 254 6.92 3.36 -28.07
C GLU A 254 7.83 3.98 -27.00
N ALA A 255 8.84 3.24 -26.53
CA ALA A 255 9.86 3.76 -25.61
C ALA A 255 10.65 4.93 -26.22
N ARG A 256 10.99 4.89 -27.52
CA ARG A 256 11.58 6.04 -28.22
C ARG A 256 10.65 7.24 -28.26
N ASN A 257 9.36 7.04 -28.45
CA ASN A 257 8.39 8.14 -28.43
C ASN A 257 8.33 8.80 -27.05
N MET A 258 8.39 8.00 -25.99
CA MET A 258 8.49 8.49 -24.63
C MET A 258 9.74 9.34 -24.39
N LEU A 259 10.89 8.91 -24.94
CA LEU A 259 12.16 9.63 -24.79
C LEU A 259 12.18 11.00 -25.51
N ARG A 260 11.23 11.31 -26.41
CA ARG A 260 11.12 12.63 -27.05
C ARG A 260 10.84 13.77 -26.07
N SER A 261 10.31 13.48 -24.92
CA SER A 261 10.06 14.46 -23.84
C SER A 261 11.34 14.80 -23.05
N TYR A 262 12.44 14.11 -23.34
CA TYR A 262 13.70 14.25 -22.63
C TYR A 262 14.83 14.61 -23.58
N ASN A 263 15.85 15.30 -23.08
CA ASN A 263 17.02 15.68 -23.88
C ASN A 263 18.01 14.51 -23.95
N VAL A 264 17.78 13.57 -24.87
CA VAL A 264 18.56 12.33 -25.03
C VAL A 264 19.23 12.30 -26.41
N ALA A 265 20.53 12.01 -26.44
CA ALA A 265 21.27 11.80 -27.69
C ALA A 265 20.72 10.57 -28.45
N ALA A 266 20.73 10.61 -29.76
CA ALA A 266 20.09 9.57 -30.59
C ALA A 266 20.60 8.16 -30.34
N ASP A 267 21.91 7.98 -30.13
CA ASP A 267 22.57 6.72 -29.82
C ASP A 267 22.21 6.20 -28.43
N ALA A 268 22.06 7.10 -27.43
CA ALA A 268 21.59 6.75 -26.11
C ALA A 268 20.10 6.40 -26.09
N ALA A 269 19.29 7.06 -26.91
CA ALA A 269 17.85 6.79 -27.02
C ALA A 269 17.57 5.38 -27.55
N ASP A 270 18.35 4.88 -28.48
CA ASP A 270 18.23 3.51 -29.00
C ASP A 270 18.55 2.47 -27.94
N ASP A 271 19.64 2.68 -27.19
CA ASP A 271 20.05 1.80 -26.10
C ASP A 271 19.03 1.80 -24.95
N LEU A 272 18.48 2.96 -24.59
CA LEU A 272 17.41 3.08 -23.59
C LEU A 272 16.12 2.40 -24.05
N ALA A 273 15.72 2.59 -25.30
CA ALA A 273 14.53 1.95 -25.86
C ALA A 273 14.66 0.42 -25.88
N ALA A 274 15.86 -0.10 -26.11
CA ALA A 274 16.15 -1.54 -26.04
C ALA A 274 15.95 -2.08 -24.64
N ILE A 275 16.32 -1.32 -23.58
CA ILE A 275 16.10 -1.70 -22.17
C ILE A 275 14.60 -1.81 -21.86
N ALA A 276 13.79 -0.84 -22.31
CA ALA A 276 12.34 -0.86 -22.10
C ALA A 276 11.68 -2.10 -22.74
N GLY A 277 12.22 -2.56 -23.88
CA GLY A 277 11.73 -3.75 -24.58
C GLY A 277 12.20 -5.09 -23.97
N ASP A 278 13.21 -5.06 -23.10
CA ASP A 278 13.75 -6.28 -22.48
C ASP A 278 12.96 -6.67 -21.23
N VAL A 279 11.78 -7.22 -21.45
CA VAL A 279 10.84 -7.62 -20.40
C VAL A 279 11.44 -8.65 -19.43
N LYS A 280 12.37 -9.48 -19.90
CA LYS A 280 13.01 -10.52 -19.06
C LYS A 280 13.93 -9.92 -17.99
N HIS A 281 14.52 -8.77 -18.26
CA HIS A 281 15.43 -8.10 -17.35
C HIS A 281 14.82 -6.82 -16.73
N GLY A 282 13.50 -6.81 -16.55
CA GLY A 282 12.78 -5.78 -15.82
C GLY A 282 12.05 -4.74 -16.70
N GLY A 283 12.27 -4.76 -18.02
CA GLY A 283 11.48 -3.99 -18.99
C GLY A 283 11.33 -2.50 -18.63
N MET A 284 10.09 -2.04 -18.59
CA MET A 284 9.75 -0.65 -18.31
C MET A 284 10.21 -0.18 -16.91
N GLY A 285 10.18 -1.05 -15.89
CA GLY A 285 10.68 -0.70 -14.56
C GLY A 285 12.17 -0.37 -14.58
N THR A 286 12.99 -1.24 -15.18
CA THR A 286 14.43 -1.01 -15.35
C THR A 286 14.71 0.22 -16.20
N PHE A 287 13.93 0.43 -17.26
CA PHE A 287 14.05 1.62 -18.11
C PHE A 287 13.82 2.91 -17.32
N VAL A 288 12.75 3.00 -16.54
CA VAL A 288 12.42 4.18 -15.72
C VAL A 288 13.52 4.47 -14.71
N GLU A 289 14.00 3.46 -14.00
CA GLU A 289 15.06 3.62 -13.02
C GLU A 289 16.38 4.10 -13.64
N ILE A 290 16.77 3.53 -14.79
CA ILE A 290 17.99 3.94 -15.50
C ILE A 290 17.82 5.35 -16.10
N LEU A 291 16.66 5.68 -16.63
CA LEU A 291 16.38 7.02 -17.14
C LEU A 291 16.44 8.06 -16.03
N ASP A 292 15.90 7.76 -14.87
CA ASP A 292 15.96 8.64 -13.68
C ASP A 292 17.40 8.92 -13.27
N LEU A 293 18.24 7.87 -13.16
CA LEU A 293 19.67 8.01 -12.87
C LEU A 293 20.40 8.84 -13.96
N CYS A 294 20.00 8.68 -15.23
CA CYS A 294 20.57 9.45 -16.32
C CYS A 294 20.18 10.93 -16.24
N LEU A 295 18.94 11.23 -15.87
CA LEU A 295 18.46 12.61 -15.67
C LEU A 295 19.17 13.31 -14.55
N GLU A 296 19.37 12.62 -13.43
CA GLU A 296 20.18 13.14 -12.30
C GLU A 296 21.62 13.42 -12.72
N ALA A 297 22.27 12.47 -13.38
CA ALA A 297 23.67 12.62 -13.81
C ALA A 297 23.87 13.66 -14.93
N ALA A 298 22.84 13.93 -15.73
CA ALA A 298 22.89 14.92 -16.79
C ALA A 298 22.67 16.35 -16.29
N GLU A 299 22.20 16.57 -15.05
CA GLU A 299 21.95 17.88 -14.42
C GLU A 299 21.20 18.87 -15.37
N GLY A 300 20.23 18.38 -16.12
CA GLY A 300 19.48 19.15 -17.13
C GLY A 300 20.16 19.25 -18.52
N GLY A 301 21.34 18.66 -18.69
CA GLY A 301 22.03 18.54 -19.97
C GLY A 301 21.50 17.40 -20.85
N VAL A 302 22.30 17.04 -21.85
CA VAL A 302 21.98 15.94 -22.78
C VAL A 302 22.39 14.58 -22.18
N ILE A 303 21.48 13.65 -22.14
CA ILE A 303 21.79 12.26 -21.79
C ILE A 303 22.58 11.62 -22.94
N THR A 304 23.87 11.41 -22.69
CA THR A 304 24.77 10.78 -23.65
C THR A 304 24.93 9.28 -23.37
N ARG A 305 25.49 8.55 -24.32
CA ARG A 305 25.81 7.13 -24.13
C ARG A 305 26.80 6.86 -22.98
N ALA A 306 27.68 7.82 -22.68
CA ALA A 306 28.61 7.72 -21.55
C ALA A 306 27.84 7.80 -20.20
N ILE A 307 26.90 8.73 -20.07
CA ILE A 307 26.03 8.86 -18.89
C ILE A 307 25.21 7.57 -18.71
N LEU A 308 24.61 7.07 -19.80
CA LEU A 308 23.85 5.83 -19.78
C LEU A 308 24.70 4.63 -19.33
N ALA A 309 25.94 4.51 -19.84
CA ALA A 309 26.86 3.45 -19.43
C ALA A 309 27.18 3.52 -17.93
N SER A 310 27.39 4.72 -17.37
CA SER A 310 27.61 4.94 -15.97
C SER A 310 26.39 4.59 -15.13
N ALA A 311 25.20 5.02 -15.52
CA ALA A 311 23.93 4.70 -14.84
C ALA A 311 23.65 3.19 -14.80
N ARG A 312 23.89 2.47 -15.91
CA ARG A 312 23.76 1.00 -15.99
C ARG A 312 24.74 0.30 -15.05
N LYS A 313 25.99 0.77 -15.00
CA LYS A 313 27.00 0.22 -14.08
C LYS A 313 26.61 0.44 -12.63
N TYR A 314 26.10 1.62 -12.29
CA TYR A 314 25.64 1.95 -10.94
C TYR A 314 24.50 1.02 -10.51
N LYS A 315 23.49 0.81 -11.37
CA LYS A 315 22.38 -0.11 -11.07
C LYS A 315 22.82 -1.57 -10.88
N LEU A 316 23.88 -2.02 -11.53
CA LEU A 316 24.41 -3.39 -11.38
C LEU A 316 25.24 -3.57 -10.10
N MET A 317 25.62 -2.50 -9.43
CA MET A 317 26.41 -2.52 -8.17
C MET A 317 25.52 -2.52 -6.92
N TYR A 318 24.25 -2.19 -7.05
CA TYR A 318 23.23 -2.13 -5.99
C TYR A 318 21.98 -2.94 -6.39
#